data_f1020894f234b8be29aec6ac11f20ff7
#
_entry.id   f1020894f234b8be29aec6ac11f20ff7
#
_cell.length_a   1.000
_cell.length_b   1.000
_cell.length_c   1.000
_cell.angle_alpha   90.00
_cell.angle_beta   90.00
_cell.angle_gamma   90.00
#
_symmetry.space_group_name_H-M   'P 1'
#
loop_
_entity.id
_entity.type
_entity.pdbx_description
1 polymer ?
#
loop_
_entity_poly.entity_id
_entity_poly.type
_entity_poly.pdbx_seq_one_letter_code
_entity_poly.pdbx_strand_id
1 'polypeptide(L)'
;MFDQAFLAAGYSELPVHVIGSDPGVCAAFNGATHMPFEDCALYMNIPNAVVIDSCDFAQTKALTRKLAACGSPSYMRLIRKGFTTVYADGSDFEIGKGVTLRDGKDVTIIASGILVDEALKAEEQLAAQGISARVIDMHTWKPLDEE
;
A
#
# COMPACT_ATOMS: atom_id res chain seq x y z
N MET A 1 -11.49 17.06 -6.91
CA MET A 1 -11.31 16.38 -5.60
C MET A 1 -9.89 16.53 -5.05
N PHE A 2 -8.82 16.32 -5.81
CA PHE A 2 -7.44 16.44 -5.31
C PHE A 2 -7.11 17.84 -4.77
N ASP A 3 -7.43 18.89 -5.52
CA ASP A 3 -7.27 20.29 -5.11
C ASP A 3 -7.95 20.59 -3.76
N GLN A 4 -9.14 20.04 -3.56
CA GLN A 4 -9.87 20.17 -2.30
C GLN A 4 -9.17 19.42 -1.16
N ALA A 5 -8.67 18.21 -1.41
CA ALA A 5 -7.90 17.46 -0.42
C ALA A 5 -6.59 18.17 -0.07
N PHE A 6 -5.92 18.75 -1.08
CA PHE A 6 -4.69 19.51 -0.87
C PHE A 6 -4.94 20.77 -0.02
N LEU A 7 -5.96 21.57 -0.35
CA LEU A 7 -6.25 22.82 0.34
C LEU A 7 -6.94 22.60 1.69
N ALA A 8 -7.99 21.77 1.73
CA ALA A 8 -8.83 21.64 2.93
C ALA A 8 -8.21 20.69 3.97
N ALA A 9 -7.43 19.70 3.56
CA ALA A 9 -6.79 18.77 4.49
C ALA A 9 -5.29 19.05 4.62
N GLY A 10 -4.56 19.03 3.51
CA GLY A 10 -3.10 19.17 3.52
C GLY A 10 -2.62 20.53 4.01
N TYR A 11 -3.07 21.62 3.37
CA TYR A 11 -2.69 22.98 3.75
C TYR A 11 -3.16 23.37 5.17
N SER A 12 -4.36 22.92 5.55
CA SER A 12 -4.92 23.18 6.88
C SER A 12 -4.46 22.18 7.95
N GLU A 13 -3.61 21.21 7.58
CA GLU A 13 -3.07 20.17 8.48
C GLU A 13 -4.15 19.39 9.24
N LEU A 14 -5.30 19.14 8.61
CA LEU A 14 -6.41 18.43 9.22
C LEU A 14 -6.29 16.91 9.02
N PRO A 15 -6.63 16.09 10.04
CA PRO A 15 -6.57 14.62 9.95
C PRO A 15 -7.74 14.06 9.15
N VAL A 16 -7.76 14.35 7.86
CA VAL A 16 -8.76 13.83 6.92
C VAL A 16 -8.21 12.57 6.25
N HIS A 17 -8.93 11.46 6.39
CA HIS A 17 -8.51 10.17 5.83
C HIS A 17 -9.34 9.86 4.59
N VAL A 18 -8.70 9.83 3.42
CA VAL A 18 -9.32 9.50 2.14
C VAL A 18 -9.02 8.06 1.81
N ILE A 19 -10.05 7.32 1.40
CA ILE A 19 -9.92 5.91 1.02
C ILE A 19 -10.37 5.76 -0.43
N GLY A 20 -9.46 5.26 -1.28
CA GLY A 20 -9.74 4.91 -2.67
C GLY A 20 -9.78 3.41 -2.87
N SER A 21 -10.71 2.90 -3.67
CA SER A 21 -10.79 1.47 -3.95
C SER A 21 -10.44 1.13 -5.40
N ASP A 22 -9.96 -0.09 -5.60
CA ASP A 22 -9.71 -0.71 -6.90
C ASP A 22 -8.68 0.04 -7.77
N PRO A 23 -7.43 0.15 -7.34
CA PRO A 23 -6.38 0.83 -8.10
C PRO A 23 -6.05 0.11 -9.41
N GLY A 24 -5.52 0.88 -10.36
CA GLY A 24 -5.06 0.35 -11.64
C GLY A 24 -6.18 -0.35 -12.39
N VAL A 25 -5.91 -1.59 -12.83
CA VAL A 25 -6.85 -2.40 -13.63
C VAL A 25 -7.76 -3.31 -12.78
N CYS A 26 -7.78 -3.17 -11.46
CA CYS A 26 -8.55 -4.04 -10.57
C CYS A 26 -10.06 -4.03 -10.89
N ALA A 27 -10.58 -2.89 -11.35
CA ALA A 27 -11.97 -2.71 -11.77
C ALA A 27 -12.11 -2.49 -13.29
N ALA A 28 -11.25 -3.11 -14.12
CA ALA A 28 -11.24 -2.92 -15.57
C ALA A 28 -12.59 -3.17 -16.26
N PHE A 29 -13.42 -4.05 -15.68
CA PHE A 29 -14.79 -4.30 -16.16
C PHE A 29 -15.71 -3.07 -16.09
N ASN A 30 -15.39 -2.07 -15.27
CA ASN A 30 -16.11 -0.80 -15.19
C ASN A 30 -15.62 0.24 -16.21
N GLY A 31 -14.53 -0.03 -16.92
CA GLY A 31 -13.92 0.87 -17.91
C GLY A 31 -12.98 1.92 -17.31
N ALA A 32 -12.40 2.72 -18.19
CA ALA A 32 -11.29 3.65 -17.89
C ALA A 32 -11.59 4.67 -16.79
N THR A 33 -12.86 5.05 -16.60
CA THR A 33 -13.27 6.00 -15.55
C THR A 33 -13.13 5.45 -14.12
N HIS A 34 -12.85 4.15 -13.98
CA HIS A 34 -12.72 3.44 -12.70
C HIS A 34 -11.34 2.79 -12.55
N MET A 35 -10.35 3.23 -13.29
CA MET A 35 -8.99 2.69 -13.28
C MET A 35 -7.99 3.80 -12.90
N PRO A 36 -7.87 4.18 -11.61
CA PRO A 36 -6.90 5.19 -11.19
C PRO A 36 -5.48 4.61 -11.21
N PHE A 37 -4.58 5.29 -11.90
CA PHE A 37 -3.15 4.95 -11.92
C PHE A 37 -2.30 5.97 -11.15
N GLU A 38 -2.75 7.22 -11.11
CA GLU A 38 -2.05 8.38 -10.56
C GLU A 38 -2.44 8.73 -9.12
N ASP A 39 -3.39 8.03 -8.54
CA ASP A 39 -3.98 8.37 -7.23
C ASP A 39 -2.95 8.50 -6.11
N CYS A 40 -2.08 7.52 -5.91
CA CYS A 40 -1.02 7.61 -4.90
C CYS A 40 -0.07 8.77 -5.19
N ALA A 41 0.34 8.97 -6.45
CA ALA A 41 1.23 10.06 -6.83
C ALA A 41 0.63 11.42 -6.49
N LEU A 42 -0.67 11.61 -6.69
CA LEU A 42 -1.38 12.83 -6.32
C LEU A 42 -1.31 13.06 -4.80
N TYR A 43 -1.69 12.05 -3.99
CA TYR A 43 -1.69 12.21 -2.54
C TYR A 43 -0.30 12.30 -1.92
N MET A 44 0.72 11.69 -2.54
CA MET A 44 2.12 11.86 -2.14
C MET A 44 2.60 13.31 -2.24
N ASN A 45 2.00 14.14 -3.12
CA ASN A 45 2.31 15.57 -3.25
C ASN A 45 1.74 16.43 -2.10
N ILE A 46 0.85 15.91 -1.27
CA ILE A 46 0.38 16.63 -0.07
C ILE A 46 1.50 16.53 0.99
N PRO A 47 2.11 17.64 1.46
CA PRO A 47 3.37 17.60 2.20
C PRO A 47 3.39 16.69 3.42
N ASN A 48 2.35 16.71 4.23
CA ASN A 48 2.22 15.98 5.50
C ASN A 48 1.32 14.74 5.41
N ALA A 49 0.93 14.31 4.21
CA ALA A 49 0.05 13.15 4.05
C ALA A 49 0.78 11.81 4.28
N VAL A 50 0.06 10.86 4.86
CA VAL A 50 0.43 9.44 4.90
C VAL A 50 -0.24 8.73 3.74
N VAL A 51 0.51 7.93 2.95
CA VAL A 51 -0.01 7.18 1.80
C VAL A 51 0.26 5.70 1.98
N ILE A 52 -0.79 4.89 1.96
CA ILE A 52 -0.75 3.46 2.24
C ILE A 52 -1.42 2.66 1.12
N ASP A 53 -0.82 1.51 0.80
CA ASP A 53 -1.36 0.50 -0.13
C ASP A 53 -1.30 -0.87 0.54
N SER A 54 -2.41 -1.28 1.17
CA SER A 54 -2.47 -2.51 1.98
C SER A 54 -2.69 -3.76 1.13
N CYS A 55 -2.06 -4.88 1.50
CA CYS A 55 -2.06 -6.11 0.72
C CYS A 55 -3.14 -7.12 1.15
N ASP A 56 -3.61 -7.09 2.41
CA ASP A 56 -4.62 -8.01 2.90
C ASP A 56 -5.51 -7.42 4.00
N PHE A 57 -6.46 -8.22 4.50
CA PHE A 57 -7.41 -7.79 5.52
C PHE A 57 -6.74 -7.48 6.87
N ALA A 58 -5.77 -8.30 7.29
CA ALA A 58 -5.09 -8.11 8.58
C ALA A 58 -4.33 -6.78 8.59
N GLN A 59 -3.60 -6.51 7.51
CA GLN A 59 -2.85 -5.26 7.32
C GLN A 59 -3.79 -4.06 7.19
N THR A 60 -4.86 -4.17 6.38
CA THR A 60 -5.89 -3.13 6.25
C THR A 60 -6.49 -2.75 7.60
N LYS A 61 -6.88 -3.76 8.40
CA LYS A 61 -7.48 -3.59 9.73
C LYS A 61 -6.54 -2.86 10.70
N ALA A 62 -5.27 -3.27 10.73
CA ALA A 62 -4.28 -2.68 11.62
C ALA A 62 -3.95 -1.23 11.21
N LEU A 63 -3.66 -1.01 9.92
CA LEU A 63 -3.30 0.31 9.40
C LEU A 63 -4.45 1.31 9.46
N THR A 64 -5.71 0.88 9.24
CA THR A 64 -6.88 1.75 9.40
C THR A 64 -6.98 2.30 10.83
N ARG A 65 -6.71 1.45 11.84
CA ARG A 65 -6.71 1.91 13.24
C ARG A 65 -5.59 2.91 13.52
N LYS A 66 -4.41 2.69 12.94
CA LYS A 66 -3.28 3.62 13.08
C LYS A 66 -3.55 4.96 12.38
N LEU A 67 -4.14 4.92 11.19
CA LEU A 67 -4.55 6.14 10.48
C LEU A 67 -5.60 6.92 11.27
N ALA A 68 -6.60 6.25 11.85
CA ALA A 68 -7.62 6.91 12.67
C ALA A 68 -7.05 7.62 13.91
N ALA A 69 -5.87 7.20 14.38
CA ALA A 69 -5.13 7.85 15.47
C ALA A 69 -4.05 8.81 14.98
N CYS A 70 -3.81 8.86 13.67
CA CYS A 70 -2.80 9.71 13.05
C CYS A 70 -3.32 11.14 12.94
N GLY A 71 -2.54 12.10 13.41
CA GLY A 71 -2.87 13.54 13.34
C GLY A 71 -2.67 14.17 11.96
N SER A 72 -2.33 13.40 10.93
CA SER A 72 -2.04 13.88 9.57
C SER A 72 -3.10 13.44 8.58
N PRO A 73 -3.30 14.18 7.47
CA PRO A 73 -4.13 13.69 6.37
C PRO A 73 -3.56 12.40 5.81
N SER A 74 -4.41 11.53 5.30
CA SER A 74 -3.95 10.27 4.71
C SER A 74 -4.75 9.83 3.49
N TYR A 75 -4.08 9.02 2.66
CA TYR A 75 -4.70 8.28 1.58
C TYR A 75 -4.40 6.80 1.73
N MET A 76 -5.43 5.96 1.65
CA MET A 76 -5.29 4.51 1.72
C MET A 76 -5.96 3.86 0.52
N ARG A 77 -5.20 3.05 -0.22
CA ARG A 77 -5.73 2.18 -1.27
C ARG A 77 -6.35 0.93 -0.69
N LEU A 78 -7.50 0.55 -1.23
CA LEU A 78 -8.17 -0.71 -0.94
C LEU A 78 -8.57 -1.42 -2.23
N ILE A 79 -8.88 -2.70 -2.11
CA ILE A 79 -9.40 -3.51 -3.21
C ILE A 79 -10.63 -4.26 -2.73
N ARG A 80 -11.66 -4.34 -3.57
CA ARG A 80 -12.90 -5.06 -3.27
C ARG A 80 -12.83 -6.56 -3.51
N LYS A 81 -11.88 -7.02 -4.30
CA LYS A 81 -11.70 -8.45 -4.58
C LYS A 81 -11.11 -9.17 -3.38
N GLY A 82 -11.41 -10.46 -3.26
CA GLY A 82 -10.76 -11.30 -2.26
C GLY A 82 -9.24 -11.33 -2.46
N PHE A 83 -8.52 -11.24 -1.36
CA PHE A 83 -7.06 -11.32 -1.34
C PHE A 83 -6.60 -12.67 -0.83
N THR A 84 -5.39 -13.04 -1.22
CA THR A 84 -4.61 -14.03 -0.49
C THR A 84 -4.24 -13.46 0.86
N THR A 85 -4.44 -14.25 1.93
CA THR A 85 -4.01 -13.86 3.27
C THR A 85 -2.49 -13.98 3.36
N VAL A 86 -1.83 -12.86 3.60
CA VAL A 86 -0.37 -12.78 3.78
C VAL A 86 -0.01 -12.79 5.26
N TYR A 87 -0.79 -12.08 6.07
CA TYR A 87 -0.54 -11.88 7.49
C TYR A 87 -1.60 -12.53 8.38
N ALA A 88 -1.19 -12.97 9.57
CA ALA A 88 -2.12 -13.45 10.60
C ALA A 88 -2.98 -12.30 11.16
N ASP A 89 -4.22 -12.59 11.57
CA ASP A 89 -5.03 -11.60 12.27
C ASP A 89 -4.35 -11.17 13.58
N GLY A 90 -4.33 -9.89 13.84
CA GLY A 90 -3.63 -9.30 14.99
C GLY A 90 -2.17 -8.91 14.72
N SER A 91 -1.65 -9.13 13.52
CA SER A 91 -0.35 -8.57 13.11
C SER A 91 -0.35 -7.05 13.26
N ASP A 92 0.79 -6.50 13.66
CA ASP A 92 1.00 -5.05 13.79
C ASP A 92 1.97 -4.56 12.71
N PHE A 93 1.78 -3.29 12.30
CA PHE A 93 2.54 -2.68 11.22
C PHE A 93 2.89 -1.25 11.61
N GLU A 94 4.11 -0.84 11.35
CA GLU A 94 4.57 0.53 11.56
C GLU A 94 4.43 1.34 10.28
N ILE A 95 3.86 2.54 10.39
CA ILE A 95 3.79 3.49 9.28
C ILE A 95 5.21 3.99 8.98
N GLY A 96 5.64 3.88 7.73
CA GLY A 96 6.98 4.26 7.31
C GLY A 96 8.01 3.13 7.38
N LYS A 97 7.58 1.89 7.66
CA LYS A 97 8.45 0.71 7.65
C LYS A 97 7.94 -0.36 6.69
N GLY A 98 8.86 -0.93 5.90
CA GLY A 98 8.61 -2.11 5.08
C GLY A 98 8.67 -3.39 5.92
N VAL A 99 8.05 -4.46 5.41
CA VAL A 99 8.10 -5.79 6.04
C VAL A 99 8.80 -6.77 5.10
N THR A 100 9.92 -7.33 5.54
CA THR A 100 10.58 -8.41 4.80
C THR A 100 9.79 -9.71 4.97
N LEU A 101 9.15 -10.17 3.90
CA LEU A 101 8.35 -11.40 3.86
C LEU A 101 9.20 -12.64 3.55
N ARG A 102 10.21 -12.48 2.72
CA ARG A 102 11.19 -13.51 2.36
C ARG A 102 12.57 -12.88 2.33
N ASP A 103 13.55 -13.58 2.84
CA ASP A 103 14.94 -13.14 2.74
C ASP A 103 15.62 -13.78 1.53
N GLY A 104 16.51 -13.04 0.87
CA GLY A 104 17.21 -13.47 -0.33
C GLY A 104 18.42 -12.58 -0.64
N LYS A 105 19.30 -13.04 -1.56
CA LYS A 105 20.59 -12.39 -1.83
C LYS A 105 20.85 -12.06 -3.30
N ASP A 106 20.11 -12.65 -4.24
CA ASP A 106 20.40 -12.47 -5.67
C ASP A 106 19.57 -11.31 -6.25
N VAL A 107 18.33 -11.14 -5.79
CA VAL A 107 17.42 -10.07 -6.24
C VAL A 107 16.49 -9.65 -5.11
N THR A 108 16.06 -8.39 -5.10
CA THR A 108 15.03 -7.90 -4.18
C THR A 108 13.80 -7.47 -4.98
N ILE A 109 12.64 -7.99 -4.59
CA ILE A 109 11.33 -7.60 -5.11
C ILE A 109 10.65 -6.75 -4.04
N ILE A 110 10.39 -5.47 -4.37
CA ILE A 110 9.65 -4.56 -3.51
C ILE A 110 8.25 -4.42 -4.09
N ALA A 111 7.25 -4.76 -3.32
CA ALA A 111 5.85 -4.76 -3.75
C ALA A 111 4.96 -4.09 -2.69
N SER A 112 3.76 -3.69 -3.07
CA SER A 112 2.71 -3.22 -2.16
C SER A 112 1.34 -3.67 -2.65
N GLY A 113 0.36 -3.62 -1.77
CA GLY A 113 -1.02 -3.93 -2.10
C GLY A 113 -1.17 -5.30 -2.75
N ILE A 114 -1.99 -5.37 -3.80
CA ILE A 114 -2.27 -6.62 -4.53
C ILE A 114 -1.02 -7.30 -5.10
N LEU A 115 0.05 -6.56 -5.39
CA LEU A 115 1.25 -7.11 -5.99
C LEU A 115 2.11 -7.90 -5.00
N VAL A 116 1.84 -7.83 -3.69
CA VAL A 116 2.57 -8.62 -2.68
C VAL A 116 2.35 -10.12 -2.91
N ASP A 117 1.12 -10.56 -3.19
CA ASP A 117 0.82 -11.95 -3.51
C ASP A 117 1.54 -12.42 -4.79
N GLU A 118 1.56 -11.58 -5.82
CA GLU A 118 2.27 -11.88 -7.06
C GLU A 118 3.80 -11.91 -6.85
N ALA A 119 4.33 -11.06 -5.98
CA ALA A 119 5.75 -11.08 -5.61
C ALA A 119 6.14 -12.38 -4.87
N LEU A 120 5.28 -12.87 -3.99
CA LEU A 120 5.51 -14.15 -3.30
C LEU A 120 5.47 -15.33 -4.27
N LYS A 121 4.54 -15.35 -5.22
CA LYS A 121 4.49 -16.37 -6.28
C LYS A 121 5.71 -16.30 -7.20
N ALA A 122 6.18 -15.11 -7.52
CA ALA A 122 7.39 -14.91 -8.31
C ALA A 122 8.63 -15.42 -7.57
N GLU A 123 8.73 -15.17 -6.27
CA GLU A 123 9.81 -15.69 -5.42
C GLU A 123 9.85 -17.22 -5.46
N GLU A 124 8.73 -17.91 -5.30
CA GLU A 124 8.66 -19.38 -5.39
C GLU A 124 9.14 -19.91 -6.75
N GLN A 125 8.78 -19.22 -7.85
CA GLN A 125 9.22 -19.60 -9.20
C GLN A 125 10.72 -19.35 -9.41
N LEU A 126 11.27 -18.29 -8.84
CA LEU A 126 12.71 -18.00 -8.88
C LEU A 126 13.50 -19.01 -8.04
N ALA A 127 13.02 -19.36 -6.86
CA ALA A 127 13.61 -20.37 -5.99
C ALA A 127 13.71 -21.73 -6.69
N ALA A 128 12.70 -22.13 -7.46
CA ALA A 128 12.72 -23.34 -8.27
C ALA A 128 13.80 -23.32 -9.37
N GLN A 129 14.31 -22.14 -9.74
CA GLN A 129 15.40 -21.94 -10.69
C GLN A 129 16.76 -21.70 -10.00
N GLY A 130 16.82 -21.80 -8.66
CA GLY A 130 18.03 -21.60 -7.88
C GLY A 130 18.37 -20.13 -7.62
N ILE A 131 17.42 -19.21 -7.85
CA ILE A 131 17.60 -17.76 -7.61
C ILE A 131 16.97 -17.42 -6.26
N SER A 132 17.76 -16.81 -5.37
CA SER A 132 17.34 -16.42 -4.01
C SER A 132 16.82 -14.99 -4.02
N ALA A 133 15.50 -14.83 -4.02
CA ALA A 133 14.86 -13.52 -4.05
C ALA A 133 14.42 -13.08 -2.64
N ARG A 134 14.69 -11.80 -2.31
CA ARG A 134 14.10 -11.14 -1.15
C ARG A 134 12.77 -10.51 -1.57
N VAL A 135 11.73 -10.64 -0.74
CA VAL A 135 10.44 -9.97 -0.96
C VAL A 135 10.16 -9.02 0.19
N ILE A 136 9.94 -7.76 -0.13
CA ILE A 136 9.59 -6.69 0.81
C ILE A 136 8.20 -6.17 0.48
N ASP A 137 7.30 -6.20 1.47
CA ASP A 137 6.03 -5.50 1.43
C ASP A 137 6.24 -4.05 1.89
N MET A 138 6.23 -3.12 0.94
CA MET A 138 6.35 -1.69 1.17
C MET A 138 4.95 -1.06 1.23
N HIS A 139 4.20 -1.37 2.27
CA HIS A 139 2.81 -0.96 2.43
C HIS A 139 2.63 0.55 2.66
N THR A 140 3.68 1.25 3.07
CA THR A 140 3.67 2.72 3.21
C THR A 140 4.52 3.35 2.12
N TRP A 141 3.92 4.18 1.28
CA TRP A 141 4.62 4.90 0.22
C TRP A 141 5.09 6.27 0.69
N LYS A 142 4.41 6.81 1.72
CA LYS A 142 4.81 8.04 2.37
C LYS A 142 4.39 8.00 3.86
N PRO A 143 5.33 8.20 4.80
CA PRO A 143 6.78 8.26 4.57
C PRO A 143 7.31 6.95 4.01
N LEU A 144 8.37 7.00 3.21
CA LEU A 144 9.05 5.80 2.71
C LEU A 144 10.01 5.27 3.78
N ASP A 145 10.17 3.96 3.86
CA ASP A 145 11.26 3.33 4.60
C ASP A 145 12.56 3.51 3.80
N GLU A 146 13.50 4.26 4.34
CA GLU A 146 14.78 4.56 3.71
C GLU A 146 15.94 3.71 4.27
N GLU A 147 15.65 2.81 5.25
CA GLU A 147 16.61 1.88 5.84
C GLU A 147 16.60 0.54 5.09
#